data_0eb6aa92825619eae933f5bdc3b68202
#
_entry.id   0eb6aa92825619eae933f5bdc3b68202
#
_cell.length_a   1.000
_cell.length_b   1.000
_cell.length_c   1.000
_cell.angle_alpha   90.00
_cell.angle_beta   90.00
_cell.angle_gamma   90.00
#
_symmetry.space_group_name_H-M   'P 1'
#
loop_
_entity.id
_entity.type
_entity.pdbx_description
1 polymer ?
#
loop_
_entity_poly.entity_id
_entity_poly.type
_entity_poly.pdbx_seq_one_letter_code
_entity_poly.pdbx_strand_id
1 'polypeptide(L)'
;NPDQISLITAVKVTVKAGRTAQIADPANNKITGISADGYTTQSKITFTAVGAGMDNESPGKGDVRYVPDHWTVINTNSWSQAPYTATFGITKEGTYNLTVVFNAQQYDGKSWKNTGKQDTKQVSFTISQPKVVITATPTPVQQNPAANQKKAVQTGDTTNIMPFVLILAIAAGAIVGVVVYKKKKK
;
A
#
# COMPACT_ATOMS: atom_id res chain seq x y z
N ASN A 1 -40.11 4.63 79.22
CA ASN A 1 -39.70 5.85 78.52
C ASN A 1 -40.08 5.70 77.07
N PRO A 2 -41.12 6.39 76.52
CA PRO A 2 -41.65 6.07 75.20
C PRO A 2 -41.08 6.98 74.09
N ASP A 3 -39.97 7.64 74.27
CA ASP A 3 -39.53 8.69 73.31
C ASP A 3 -38.21 8.36 72.60
N GLN A 4 -38.11 7.17 72.11
CA GLN A 4 -37.08 6.83 71.12
C GLN A 4 -37.76 6.80 69.73
N ILE A 5 -38.11 7.95 69.19
CA ILE A 5 -38.43 8.08 67.78
C ILE A 5 -37.12 7.98 67.03
N SER A 6 -36.89 6.79 66.49
CA SER A 6 -35.78 6.57 65.52
C SER A 6 -36.03 7.43 64.28
N LEU A 7 -35.27 8.48 64.14
CA LEU A 7 -35.26 9.31 62.92
C LEU A 7 -34.66 8.47 61.79
N ILE A 8 -35.50 7.82 61.01
CA ILE A 8 -35.08 7.16 59.76
C ILE A 8 -34.77 8.30 58.78
N THR A 9 -33.49 8.66 58.69
CA THR A 9 -33.05 9.53 57.62
C THR A 9 -33.21 8.81 56.28
N ALA A 10 -34.18 9.27 55.48
CA ALA A 10 -34.39 8.71 54.14
C ALA A 10 -33.14 9.00 53.31
N VAL A 11 -32.37 7.98 53.00
CA VAL A 11 -31.24 8.07 52.07
C VAL A 11 -31.80 8.14 50.65
N LYS A 12 -31.69 9.29 49.99
CA LYS A 12 -32.03 9.42 48.58
C LYS A 12 -30.95 8.73 47.73
N VAL A 13 -31.18 7.51 47.30
CA VAL A 13 -30.32 6.83 46.33
C VAL A 13 -30.70 7.28 44.94
N THR A 14 -29.84 8.10 44.34
CA THR A 14 -29.98 8.46 42.92
C THR A 14 -29.30 7.39 42.09
N VAL A 15 -30.05 6.53 41.45
CA VAL A 15 -29.53 5.59 40.45
C VAL A 15 -29.32 6.37 39.14
N LYS A 16 -28.05 6.66 38.78
CA LYS A 16 -27.75 7.17 37.46
C LYS A 16 -27.94 6.07 36.44
N ALA A 17 -28.65 6.35 35.36
CA ALA A 17 -28.72 5.44 34.21
C ALA A 17 -27.27 5.04 33.80
N GLY A 18 -27.01 3.75 33.75
CA GLY A 18 -25.71 3.23 33.31
C GLY A 18 -25.45 3.65 31.85
N ARG A 19 -24.21 4.00 31.53
CA ARG A 19 -23.80 4.26 30.14
C ARG A 19 -24.03 2.96 29.33
N THR A 20 -24.70 3.07 28.19
CA THR A 20 -24.79 1.96 27.23
C THR A 20 -23.44 1.78 26.56
N ALA A 21 -22.96 0.53 26.48
CA ALA A 21 -21.72 0.21 25.79
C ALA A 21 -21.84 0.52 24.29
N GLN A 22 -20.80 1.07 23.71
CA GLN A 22 -20.68 1.32 22.27
C GLN A 22 -20.06 0.08 21.63
N ILE A 23 -20.82 -0.60 20.77
CA ILE A 23 -20.36 -1.79 20.06
C ILE A 23 -20.06 -1.37 18.62
N ALA A 24 -18.78 -1.32 18.26
CA ALA A 24 -18.39 -1.02 16.89
C ALA A 24 -18.86 -2.13 15.94
N ASP A 25 -19.43 -1.72 14.82
CA ASP A 25 -19.86 -2.65 13.77
C ASP A 25 -18.66 -3.01 12.88
N PRO A 26 -18.31 -4.32 12.74
CA PRO A 26 -17.23 -4.77 11.87
C PRO A 26 -17.46 -4.40 10.40
N ALA A 27 -18.70 -4.14 9.97
CA ALA A 27 -18.98 -3.66 8.62
C ALA A 27 -18.25 -2.35 8.30
N ASN A 28 -17.92 -1.55 9.32
CA ASN A 28 -17.21 -0.28 9.20
C ASN A 28 -15.68 -0.42 9.19
N ASN A 29 -15.13 -1.63 9.36
CA ASN A 29 -13.71 -1.88 9.08
C ASN A 29 -13.43 -1.65 7.59
N LYS A 30 -12.34 -0.98 7.27
CA LYS A 30 -12.04 -0.62 5.88
C LYS A 30 -10.56 -0.61 5.56
N ILE A 31 -10.26 -0.76 4.28
CA ILE A 31 -8.95 -0.53 3.69
C ILE A 31 -9.02 0.80 2.92
N THR A 32 -8.04 1.66 3.12
CA THR A 32 -7.92 2.96 2.43
C THR A 32 -6.60 3.04 1.66
N GLY A 33 -6.45 4.07 0.82
CA GLY A 33 -5.27 4.25 -0.04
C GLY A 33 -5.38 3.54 -1.40
N ILE A 34 -6.59 3.06 -1.75
CA ILE A 34 -6.83 2.37 -3.02
C ILE A 34 -7.00 3.44 -4.11
N SER A 35 -6.19 3.34 -5.19
CA SER A 35 -6.35 4.20 -6.37
C SER A 35 -7.47 3.66 -7.27
N ALA A 36 -8.38 4.54 -7.69
CA ALA A 36 -9.41 4.22 -8.67
C ALA A 36 -8.83 3.91 -10.06
N ASP A 37 -7.69 4.51 -10.39
CA ASP A 37 -7.01 4.33 -11.68
C ASP A 37 -6.13 3.06 -11.73
N GLY A 38 -6.08 2.30 -10.63
CA GLY A 38 -5.18 1.15 -10.48
C GLY A 38 -3.72 1.57 -10.24
N TYR A 39 -2.81 0.66 -10.52
CA TYR A 39 -1.37 0.83 -10.29
C TYR A 39 -0.58 0.29 -11.48
N THR A 40 0.69 0.67 -11.57
CA THR A 40 1.60 0.15 -12.58
C THR A 40 2.67 -0.75 -11.95
N THR A 41 3.37 -1.51 -12.79
CA THR A 41 4.52 -2.36 -12.38
C THR A 41 5.66 -1.57 -11.74
N GLN A 42 5.63 -0.24 -11.77
CA GLN A 42 6.62 0.65 -11.13
C GLN A 42 6.08 1.33 -9.87
N SER A 43 4.81 1.11 -9.52
CA SER A 43 4.18 1.75 -8.37
C SER A 43 4.70 1.19 -7.05
N LYS A 44 5.01 2.07 -6.10
CA LYS A 44 5.08 1.74 -4.69
C LYS A 44 3.68 1.95 -4.10
N ILE A 45 3.08 0.87 -3.63
CA ILE A 45 1.69 0.84 -3.17
C ILE A 45 1.68 0.82 -1.64
N THR A 46 0.81 1.63 -1.04
CA THR A 46 0.58 1.61 0.41
C THR A 46 -0.91 1.60 0.68
N PHE A 47 -1.38 0.58 1.38
CA PHE A 47 -2.73 0.51 1.91
C PHE A 47 -2.73 0.72 3.42
N THR A 48 -3.81 1.33 3.93
CA THR A 48 -4.00 1.57 5.36
C THR A 48 -5.29 0.89 5.81
N ALA A 49 -5.21 0.14 6.91
CA ALA A 49 -6.35 -0.48 7.58
C ALA A 49 -6.90 0.46 8.65
N VAL A 50 -8.20 0.65 8.66
CA VAL A 50 -8.91 1.43 9.66
C VAL A 50 -9.98 0.55 10.31
N GLY A 51 -9.81 0.28 11.60
CA GLY A 51 -10.76 -0.51 12.38
C GLY A 51 -11.91 0.34 12.93
N ALA A 52 -13.09 -0.24 12.98
CA ALA A 52 -14.26 0.40 13.55
C ALA A 52 -14.08 0.66 15.06
N GLY A 53 -14.42 1.86 15.50
CA GLY A 53 -14.35 2.28 16.91
C GLY A 53 -12.93 2.54 17.42
N MET A 54 -11.90 2.61 16.54
CA MET A 54 -10.53 2.93 16.95
C MET A 54 -10.35 4.38 17.40
N ASP A 55 -11.21 5.26 16.97
CA ASP A 55 -11.26 6.69 17.29
C ASP A 55 -11.95 7.00 18.64
N ASN A 56 -12.38 5.97 19.39
CA ASN A 56 -12.96 6.16 20.69
C ASN A 56 -11.89 6.49 21.74
N GLU A 57 -11.70 7.79 21.98
CA GLU A 57 -10.71 8.32 22.95
C GLU A 57 -11.16 8.20 24.42
N SER A 58 -12.45 7.97 24.67
CA SER A 58 -13.03 7.90 26.02
C SER A 58 -13.84 6.62 26.19
N PRO A 59 -13.21 5.44 26.15
CA PRO A 59 -13.93 4.18 26.20
C PRO A 59 -14.53 3.95 27.58
N GLY A 60 -15.75 3.40 27.58
CA GLY A 60 -16.42 2.87 28.77
C GLY A 60 -16.38 1.36 28.82
N LYS A 61 -16.55 0.81 30.04
CA LYS A 61 -16.60 -0.65 30.22
C LYS A 61 -17.66 -1.27 29.31
N GLY A 62 -17.26 -2.30 28.57
CA GLY A 62 -18.12 -3.01 27.63
C GLY A 62 -18.03 -2.51 26.19
N ASP A 63 -17.42 -1.34 25.91
CA ASP A 63 -17.23 -0.87 24.55
C ASP A 63 -16.40 -1.88 23.74
N VAL A 64 -16.71 -1.98 22.46
CA VAL A 64 -16.00 -2.86 21.52
C VAL A 64 -15.46 -2.04 20.37
N ARG A 65 -14.21 -2.35 19.97
CA ARG A 65 -13.56 -1.82 18.78
C ARG A 65 -12.87 -2.94 17.99
N TYR A 66 -12.52 -2.65 16.75
CA TYR A 66 -11.71 -3.52 15.90
C TYR A 66 -10.35 -2.87 15.63
N VAL A 67 -9.27 -3.63 15.77
CA VAL A 67 -7.90 -3.14 15.58
C VAL A 67 -7.21 -4.02 14.54
N PRO A 68 -6.57 -3.44 13.51
CA PRO A 68 -5.79 -4.21 12.55
C PRO A 68 -4.71 -5.03 13.25
N ASP A 69 -4.54 -6.27 12.82
CA ASP A 69 -3.58 -7.21 13.37
C ASP A 69 -2.44 -7.48 12.37
N HIS A 70 -2.79 -8.07 11.24
CA HIS A 70 -1.83 -8.37 10.18
C HIS A 70 -2.48 -8.38 8.81
N TRP A 71 -1.63 -8.29 7.79
CA TRP A 71 -1.98 -8.40 6.39
C TRP A 71 -1.50 -9.74 5.83
N THR A 72 -2.20 -10.27 4.82
CA THR A 72 -1.71 -11.43 4.09
C THR A 72 -0.59 -11.03 3.13
N VAL A 73 0.47 -11.85 3.05
CA VAL A 73 1.53 -11.66 2.06
C VAL A 73 1.01 -12.05 0.69
N ILE A 74 1.27 -11.22 -0.32
CA ILE A 74 1.00 -11.51 -1.73
C ILE A 74 2.31 -11.73 -2.49
N ASN A 75 2.25 -12.32 -3.67
CA ASN A 75 3.42 -12.46 -4.52
C ASN A 75 3.89 -11.08 -5.01
N THR A 76 5.02 -10.62 -4.49
CA THR A 76 5.53 -9.26 -4.67
C THR A 76 7.06 -9.25 -4.70
N ASN A 77 7.65 -8.23 -5.34
CA ASN A 77 9.09 -7.99 -5.34
C ASN A 77 9.57 -7.20 -4.12
N SER A 78 8.65 -6.60 -3.37
CA SER A 78 8.94 -5.92 -2.09
C SER A 78 7.72 -6.00 -1.18
N TRP A 79 7.96 -6.23 0.11
CA TRP A 79 6.90 -6.33 1.12
C TRP A 79 7.37 -5.75 2.44
N SER A 80 6.56 -4.89 3.01
CA SER A 80 6.70 -4.39 4.37
C SER A 80 5.31 -4.19 4.97
N GLN A 81 5.11 -4.64 6.21
CA GLN A 81 3.86 -4.43 6.91
C GLN A 81 4.06 -3.98 8.34
N ALA A 82 3.12 -3.16 8.80
CA ALA A 82 2.80 -2.92 10.19
C ALA A 82 1.30 -3.21 10.35
N PRO A 83 0.74 -3.36 11.57
CA PRO A 83 -0.68 -3.69 11.72
C PRO A 83 -1.60 -2.78 10.89
N TYR A 84 -1.32 -1.48 10.87
CA TYR A 84 -2.16 -0.48 10.20
C TYR A 84 -1.83 -0.28 8.71
N THR A 85 -0.66 -0.70 8.24
CA THR A 85 -0.21 -0.41 6.86
C THR A 85 0.43 -1.62 6.22
N ALA A 86 0.20 -1.77 4.90
CA ALA A 86 0.94 -2.67 4.03
C ALA A 86 1.55 -1.86 2.89
N THR A 87 2.87 -1.96 2.70
CA THR A 87 3.60 -1.31 1.61
C THR A 87 4.32 -2.36 0.77
N PHE A 88 4.15 -2.29 -0.55
CA PHE A 88 4.68 -3.29 -1.47
C PHE A 88 4.86 -2.75 -2.90
N GLY A 89 5.56 -3.51 -3.72
CA GLY A 89 5.67 -3.29 -5.16
C GLY A 89 5.47 -4.60 -5.90
N ILE A 90 4.80 -4.56 -7.06
CA ILE A 90 4.53 -5.73 -7.90
C ILE A 90 4.96 -5.41 -9.32
N THR A 91 5.90 -6.19 -9.86
CA THR A 91 6.45 -6.01 -11.21
C THR A 91 5.74 -6.81 -12.28
N LYS A 92 4.80 -7.69 -11.89
CA LYS A 92 4.02 -8.50 -12.83
C LYS A 92 2.61 -7.93 -12.94
N GLU A 93 2.13 -7.78 -14.17
CA GLU A 93 0.75 -7.39 -14.45
C GLU A 93 -0.24 -8.43 -13.95
N GLY A 94 -1.44 -7.98 -13.60
CA GLY A 94 -2.52 -8.85 -13.15
C GLY A 94 -3.43 -8.20 -12.13
N THR A 95 -4.40 -8.99 -11.68
CA THR A 95 -5.30 -8.62 -10.58
C THR A 95 -4.84 -9.34 -9.31
N TYR A 96 -4.78 -8.60 -8.22
CA TYR A 96 -4.30 -9.06 -6.92
C TYR A 96 -5.31 -8.80 -5.84
N ASN A 97 -5.32 -9.68 -4.85
CA ASN A 97 -6.16 -9.55 -3.65
C ASN A 97 -5.26 -9.45 -2.42
N LEU A 98 -5.53 -8.48 -1.57
CA LEU A 98 -4.88 -8.31 -0.29
C LEU A 98 -5.92 -8.29 0.82
N THR A 99 -5.70 -9.07 1.87
CA THR A 99 -6.60 -9.19 3.02
C THR A 99 -5.91 -8.65 4.27
N VAL A 100 -6.65 -7.93 5.10
CA VAL A 100 -6.25 -7.56 6.45
C VAL A 100 -7.17 -8.21 7.46
N VAL A 101 -6.60 -8.68 8.56
CA VAL A 101 -7.31 -9.25 9.71
C VAL A 101 -7.42 -8.19 10.80
N PHE A 102 -8.61 -8.08 11.40
CA PHE A 102 -8.88 -7.20 12.55
C PHE A 102 -9.23 -8.04 13.75
N ASN A 103 -8.64 -7.73 14.90
CA ASN A 103 -9.03 -8.32 16.19
C ASN A 103 -10.07 -7.45 16.88
N ALA A 104 -11.17 -8.07 17.32
CA ALA A 104 -12.14 -7.41 18.16
C ALA A 104 -11.60 -7.29 19.59
N GLN A 105 -11.64 -6.09 20.14
CA GLN A 105 -11.24 -5.77 21.50
C GLN A 105 -12.42 -5.22 22.30
N GLN A 106 -12.53 -5.61 23.57
CA GLN A 106 -13.50 -5.06 24.50
C GLN A 106 -12.79 -4.32 25.64
N TYR A 107 -13.32 -3.18 26.03
CA TYR A 107 -12.79 -2.40 27.14
C TYR A 107 -13.33 -2.92 28.47
N ASP A 108 -12.44 -3.33 29.38
CA ASP A 108 -12.81 -3.89 30.69
C ASP A 108 -13.08 -2.83 31.78
N GLY A 109 -12.88 -1.56 31.44
CA GLY A 109 -12.95 -0.39 32.33
C GLY A 109 -11.57 0.16 32.69
N LYS A 110 -10.49 -0.53 32.28
CA LYS A 110 -9.09 -0.10 32.51
C LYS A 110 -8.27 -0.18 31.22
N SER A 111 -8.49 -1.21 30.40
CA SER A 111 -7.72 -1.48 29.19
C SER A 111 -8.55 -2.24 28.17
N TRP A 112 -8.11 -2.19 26.91
CA TRP A 112 -8.63 -2.98 25.83
C TRP A 112 -8.12 -4.42 25.91
N LYS A 113 -9.02 -5.41 25.84
CA LYS A 113 -8.73 -6.84 25.87
C LYS A 113 -9.18 -7.50 24.59
N ASN A 114 -8.36 -8.34 24.03
CA ASN A 114 -8.74 -9.16 22.88
C ASN A 114 -9.88 -10.11 23.26
N THR A 115 -10.92 -10.17 22.42
CA THR A 115 -12.08 -11.03 22.64
C THR A 115 -11.94 -12.42 22.00
N GLY A 116 -10.90 -12.62 21.17
CA GLY A 116 -10.73 -13.80 20.32
C GLY A 116 -11.56 -13.76 19.03
N LYS A 117 -12.46 -12.80 18.87
CA LYS A 117 -13.22 -12.62 17.62
C LYS A 117 -12.38 -11.83 16.61
N GLN A 118 -12.52 -12.18 15.33
CA GLN A 118 -11.84 -11.53 14.22
C GLN A 118 -12.84 -11.14 13.13
N ASP A 119 -12.46 -10.12 12.35
CA ASP A 119 -13.09 -9.74 11.09
C ASP A 119 -12.02 -9.60 10.03
N THR A 120 -12.39 -9.74 8.76
CA THR A 120 -11.46 -9.60 7.64
C THR A 120 -12.00 -8.66 6.58
N LYS A 121 -11.12 -7.86 5.99
CA LYS A 121 -11.45 -7.07 4.79
C LYS A 121 -10.46 -7.41 3.69
N GLN A 122 -10.97 -7.45 2.48
CA GLN A 122 -10.18 -7.72 1.28
C GLN A 122 -10.31 -6.55 0.32
N VAL A 123 -9.22 -6.23 -0.36
CA VAL A 123 -9.18 -5.33 -1.49
C VAL A 123 -8.68 -6.06 -2.72
N SER A 124 -9.34 -5.84 -3.85
CA SER A 124 -8.89 -6.27 -5.18
C SER A 124 -8.37 -5.05 -5.94
N PHE A 125 -7.21 -5.18 -6.58
CA PHE A 125 -6.60 -4.09 -7.35
C PHE A 125 -5.84 -4.64 -8.54
N THR A 126 -5.64 -3.79 -9.57
CA THR A 126 -5.00 -4.17 -10.83
C THR A 126 -3.65 -3.50 -10.97
N ILE A 127 -2.67 -4.26 -11.47
CA ILE A 127 -1.35 -3.80 -11.88
C ILE A 127 -1.27 -3.87 -13.40
N SER A 128 -0.88 -2.78 -14.04
CA SER A 128 -0.69 -2.66 -15.49
C SER A 128 0.72 -2.16 -15.83
N GLN A 129 1.10 -2.21 -17.11
CA GLN A 129 2.31 -1.53 -17.58
C GLN A 129 2.12 0.00 -17.50
N PRO A 130 3.20 0.75 -17.23
CA PRO A 130 3.16 2.19 -17.39
C PRO A 130 2.77 2.57 -18.82
N LYS A 131 1.82 3.48 -18.97
CA LYS A 131 1.44 3.99 -20.27
C LYS A 131 2.60 4.79 -20.87
N VAL A 132 3.17 4.32 -21.98
CA VAL A 132 4.17 5.09 -22.72
C VAL A 132 3.45 6.24 -23.41
N VAL A 133 3.66 7.45 -22.94
CA VAL A 133 3.23 8.65 -23.63
C VAL A 133 4.28 8.91 -24.73
N ILE A 134 3.96 8.51 -25.96
CA ILE A 134 4.75 8.91 -27.10
C ILE A 134 4.42 10.38 -27.37
N THR A 135 5.21 11.27 -26.86
CA THR A 135 5.14 12.68 -27.27
C THR A 135 5.54 12.71 -28.73
N ALA A 136 4.59 13.00 -29.62
CA ALA A 136 4.90 13.18 -31.03
C ALA A 136 5.97 14.26 -31.13
N THR A 137 7.13 13.90 -31.62
CA THR A 137 8.17 14.88 -31.98
C THR A 137 7.52 15.81 -33.01
N PRO A 138 7.54 17.15 -32.83
CA PRO A 138 6.95 18.04 -33.81
C PRO A 138 7.59 17.76 -35.16
N THR A 139 6.77 17.41 -36.15
CA THR A 139 7.20 17.26 -37.54
C THR A 139 7.89 18.57 -37.94
N PRO A 140 9.14 18.55 -38.44
CA PRO A 140 9.77 19.77 -38.91
C PRO A 140 8.87 20.42 -39.98
N VAL A 141 8.50 21.66 -39.75
CA VAL A 141 7.76 22.46 -40.74
C VAL A 141 8.63 22.49 -41.99
N GLN A 142 8.18 21.88 -43.07
CA GLN A 142 8.84 21.86 -44.34
C GLN A 142 8.85 23.30 -44.89
N GLN A 143 9.96 24.02 -44.72
CA GLN A 143 10.16 25.27 -45.44
C GLN A 143 10.22 24.96 -46.93
N ASN A 144 9.31 25.56 -47.68
CA ASN A 144 9.21 25.47 -49.12
C ASN A 144 10.54 25.92 -49.79
N PRO A 145 11.26 25.06 -50.52
CA PRO A 145 12.48 25.48 -51.16
C PRO A 145 12.22 26.21 -52.45
N ALA A 146 12.54 27.50 -52.50
CA ALA A 146 12.82 28.15 -53.80
C ALA A 146 14.15 27.63 -54.30
N ALA A 147 14.15 27.10 -55.51
CA ALA A 147 15.21 26.93 -56.51
C ALA A 147 16.49 26.11 -56.14
N ASN A 148 16.61 25.01 -56.87
CA ASN A 148 17.84 24.41 -57.43
C ASN A 148 19.04 24.16 -56.53
N GLN A 149 19.18 22.90 -56.09
CA GLN A 149 20.40 22.10 -56.34
C GLN A 149 20.18 20.64 -55.99
N LYS A 150 20.53 19.73 -56.91
CA LYS A 150 20.59 18.29 -56.69
C LYS A 150 21.63 18.02 -55.60
N LYS A 151 21.15 17.65 -54.41
CA LYS A 151 21.97 17.02 -53.37
C LYS A 151 21.35 15.70 -53.00
N ALA A 152 22.16 14.65 -53.03
CA ALA A 152 21.77 13.30 -52.67
C ALA A 152 21.04 13.27 -51.34
N VAL A 153 19.94 12.56 -51.25
CA VAL A 153 19.19 12.28 -50.02
C VAL A 153 20.10 11.41 -49.16
N GLN A 154 20.71 11.99 -48.15
CA GLN A 154 21.44 11.26 -47.13
C GLN A 154 20.38 10.76 -46.14
N THR A 155 19.90 9.53 -46.31
CA THR A 155 19.15 8.77 -45.31
C THR A 155 20.16 8.34 -44.23
N GLY A 156 20.49 9.27 -43.34
CA GLY A 156 21.37 9.02 -42.20
C GLY A 156 20.55 8.94 -40.94
N ASP A 157 20.39 7.74 -40.42
CA ASP A 157 20.06 7.54 -39.02
C ASP A 157 21.20 8.18 -38.20
N THR A 158 20.87 9.26 -37.49
CA THR A 158 21.84 10.00 -36.64
C THR A 158 21.99 9.33 -35.26
N THR A 159 21.57 8.08 -35.12
CA THR A 159 21.81 7.34 -33.89
C THR A 159 23.33 7.20 -33.69
N ASN A 160 23.85 7.88 -32.70
CA ASN A 160 25.25 7.74 -32.34
C ASN A 160 25.51 6.35 -31.79
N ILE A 161 25.98 5.43 -32.68
CA ILE A 161 26.27 4.04 -32.34
C ILE A 161 27.56 3.84 -31.53
N MET A 162 28.38 4.93 -31.39
CA MET A 162 29.66 4.88 -30.69
C MET A 162 29.56 4.31 -29.25
N PRO A 163 28.57 4.69 -28.40
CA PRO A 163 28.49 4.12 -27.08
C PRO A 163 28.18 2.60 -27.10
N PHE A 164 27.44 2.10 -28.09
CA PHE A 164 27.15 0.67 -28.20
C PHE A 164 28.36 -0.15 -28.67
N VAL A 165 29.15 0.40 -29.56
CA VAL A 165 30.41 -0.22 -30.03
C VAL A 165 31.41 -0.31 -28.86
N LEU A 166 31.50 0.73 -28.02
CA LEU A 166 32.37 0.73 -26.84
C LEU A 166 31.99 -0.35 -25.83
N ILE A 167 30.69 -0.49 -25.55
CA ILE A 167 30.18 -1.53 -24.63
C ILE A 167 30.48 -2.93 -25.17
N LEU A 168 30.30 -3.17 -26.47
CA LEU A 168 30.59 -4.44 -27.10
C LEU A 168 32.08 -4.81 -27.03
N ALA A 169 32.98 -3.84 -27.23
CA ALA A 169 34.42 -4.03 -27.13
C ALA A 169 34.85 -4.42 -25.69
N ILE A 170 34.29 -3.79 -24.67
CA ILE A 170 34.57 -4.09 -23.26
C ILE A 170 34.10 -5.52 -22.93
N ALA A 171 32.90 -5.91 -23.38
CA ALA A 171 32.38 -7.25 -23.17
C ALA A 171 33.23 -8.36 -23.81
N ALA A 172 33.68 -8.14 -25.04
CA ALA A 172 34.60 -9.04 -25.75
C ALA A 172 35.94 -9.17 -25.03
N GLY A 173 36.51 -8.08 -24.55
CA GLY A 173 37.78 -8.05 -23.80
C GLY A 173 37.69 -8.82 -22.49
N ALA A 174 36.56 -8.73 -21.76
CA ALA A 174 36.35 -9.49 -20.53
C ALA A 174 36.29 -11.01 -20.75
N ILE A 175 35.66 -11.45 -21.84
CA ILE A 175 35.57 -12.88 -22.18
C ILE A 175 36.96 -13.43 -22.52
N VAL A 176 37.73 -12.71 -23.33
CA VAL A 176 39.10 -13.12 -23.68
C VAL A 176 39.98 -13.20 -22.43
N GLY A 177 39.88 -12.19 -21.56
CA GLY A 177 40.65 -12.14 -20.29
C GLY A 177 40.36 -13.35 -19.40
N VAL A 178 39.10 -13.76 -19.24
CA VAL A 178 38.72 -14.94 -18.44
C VAL A 178 39.27 -16.24 -19.07
N VAL A 179 39.19 -16.38 -20.40
CA VAL A 179 39.69 -17.56 -21.08
C VAL A 179 41.21 -17.68 -20.94
N VAL A 180 41.96 -16.60 -21.11
CA VAL A 180 43.41 -16.60 -20.96
C VAL A 180 43.82 -16.86 -19.51
N TYR A 181 43.10 -16.30 -18.54
CA TYR A 181 43.37 -16.54 -17.11
C TYR A 181 43.17 -18.02 -16.75
N LYS A 182 42.08 -18.64 -17.23
CA LYS A 182 41.83 -20.07 -16.99
C LYS A 182 42.88 -20.97 -17.66
N LYS A 183 43.42 -20.57 -18.81
CA LYS A 183 44.45 -21.36 -19.54
C LYS A 183 45.83 -21.29 -18.88
N LYS A 184 46.14 -20.22 -18.14
CA LYS A 184 47.39 -20.07 -17.38
C LYS A 184 47.40 -20.80 -16.02
N LYS A 185 46.25 -21.24 -15.54
CA LYS A 185 46.10 -21.91 -14.23
C LYS A 185 46.01 -23.47 -14.36
N LYS A 186 46.13 -23.99 -15.56
CA LYS A 186 46.37 -25.42 -15.82
C LYS A 186 47.85 -25.58 -16.21
#